data_345c26e983bff03a41c2e2688a2cd8e3
#
_entry.id   345c26e983bff03a41c2e2688a2cd8e3
#
_cell.length_a   1.000
_cell.length_b   1.000
_cell.length_c   1.000
_cell.angle_alpha   90.00
_cell.angle_beta   90.00
_cell.angle_gamma   90.00
#
_symmetry.space_group_name_H-M   'P 1'
#
loop_
_entity.id
_entity.type
_entity.pdbx_description
1 polymer ?
#
loop_
_entity_poly.entity_id
_entity_poly.type
_entity_poly.pdbx_seq_one_letter_code
_entity_poly.pdbx_strand_id
1 'polypeptide(L)'
;MIYDLQKASMWKRISAFLFDGILLAVAAVVCELALAGLMGYDGYARQVNNAYKLYSEQYGVDLRMSMTEFEALDAAARKTAEEALNAMNQDQEALRALGMVQQLSLLIPSLSFLLAYVLMEFVIPLLFKNGQTLGKKAFGIAVMHTDGVRLTAPMLFARTILGKYAVETMVPVYILLM
;
A
#
# COMPACT_ATOMS: atom_id res chain seq x y z
N MET A 1 -4.18 -31.78 -33.32
CA MET A 1 -4.02 -32.37 -31.97
C MET A 1 -5.05 -31.71 -31.05
N ILE A 2 -6.12 -32.43 -30.71
CA ILE A 2 -7.09 -31.98 -29.72
C ILE A 2 -6.40 -32.26 -28.36
N TYR A 3 -5.86 -31.22 -27.75
CA TYR A 3 -5.36 -31.34 -26.38
C TYR A 3 -6.61 -31.51 -25.48
N ASP A 4 -6.67 -32.62 -24.77
CA ASP A 4 -7.66 -32.86 -23.74
C ASP A 4 -7.34 -31.92 -22.58
N LEU A 5 -7.89 -30.70 -22.64
CA LEU A 5 -7.66 -29.63 -21.69
C LEU A 5 -8.47 -29.90 -20.42
N GLN A 6 -7.91 -30.69 -19.54
CA GLN A 6 -8.52 -30.91 -18.21
C GLN A 6 -8.54 -29.59 -17.43
N LYS A 7 -9.74 -29.20 -17.01
CA LYS A 7 -9.91 -28.04 -16.12
C LYS A 7 -9.20 -28.31 -14.79
N ALA A 8 -8.31 -27.39 -14.40
CA ALA A 8 -7.66 -27.48 -13.09
C ALA A 8 -8.71 -27.57 -11.96
N SER A 9 -8.46 -28.42 -10.95
CA SER A 9 -9.37 -28.57 -9.81
C SER A 9 -9.55 -27.22 -9.08
N MET A 10 -10.71 -27.05 -8.45
CA MET A 10 -11.05 -25.85 -7.71
C MET A 10 -10.01 -25.55 -6.61
N TRP A 11 -9.59 -26.57 -5.88
CA TRP A 11 -8.59 -26.43 -4.82
C TRP A 11 -7.24 -25.91 -5.34
N LYS A 12 -6.75 -26.42 -6.47
CA LYS A 12 -5.52 -25.89 -7.09
C LYS A 12 -5.64 -24.40 -7.43
N ARG A 13 -6.81 -23.96 -7.92
CA ARG A 13 -7.05 -22.56 -8.27
C ARG A 13 -7.07 -21.66 -7.03
N ILE A 14 -7.75 -22.11 -5.96
CA ILE A 14 -7.80 -21.37 -4.68
C ILE A 14 -6.38 -21.27 -4.09
N SER A 15 -5.64 -22.40 -4.04
CA SER A 15 -4.26 -22.38 -3.52
C SER A 15 -3.35 -21.47 -4.34
N ALA A 16 -3.46 -21.47 -5.67
CA ALA A 16 -2.70 -20.57 -6.52
C ALA A 16 -3.05 -19.10 -6.28
N PHE A 17 -4.34 -18.80 -6.11
CA PHE A 17 -4.81 -17.43 -5.80
C PHE A 17 -4.31 -16.95 -4.44
N LEU A 18 -4.42 -17.77 -3.40
CA LEU A 18 -3.92 -17.42 -2.06
C LEU A 18 -2.39 -17.20 -2.07
N PHE A 19 -1.67 -18.06 -2.79
CA PHE A 19 -0.22 -17.92 -2.92
C PHE A 19 0.17 -16.64 -3.67
N ASP A 20 -0.52 -16.31 -4.77
CA ASP A 20 -0.34 -15.05 -5.49
C ASP A 20 -0.66 -13.85 -4.59
N GLY A 21 -1.70 -13.93 -3.76
CA GLY A 21 -2.07 -12.89 -2.80
C GLY A 21 -0.99 -12.62 -1.74
N ILE A 22 -0.39 -13.69 -1.20
CA ILE A 22 0.73 -13.57 -0.24
C ILE A 22 1.94 -12.92 -0.92
N LEU A 23 2.29 -13.38 -2.13
CA LEU A 23 3.40 -12.80 -2.88
C LEU A 23 3.16 -11.33 -3.25
N LEU A 24 1.93 -10.97 -3.59
CA LEU A 24 1.53 -9.59 -3.85
C LEU A 24 1.70 -8.71 -2.60
N ALA A 25 1.26 -9.20 -1.43
CA ALA A 25 1.45 -8.48 -0.18
C ALA A 25 2.94 -8.26 0.15
N VAL A 26 3.76 -9.30 -0.01
CA VAL A 26 5.23 -9.18 0.17
C VAL A 26 5.83 -8.17 -0.82
N ALA A 27 5.44 -8.23 -2.09
CA ALA A 27 5.91 -7.29 -3.10
C ALA A 27 5.47 -5.85 -2.78
N ALA A 28 4.25 -5.64 -2.28
CA ALA A 28 3.76 -4.33 -1.88
C ALA A 28 4.60 -3.74 -0.74
N VAL A 29 4.91 -4.54 0.30
CA VAL A 29 5.78 -4.09 1.40
C VAL A 29 7.19 -3.73 0.91
N VAL A 30 7.76 -4.52 0.01
CA VAL A 30 9.09 -4.22 -0.56
C VAL A 30 9.05 -2.91 -1.36
N CYS A 31 8.02 -2.71 -2.19
CA CYS A 31 7.82 -1.45 -2.91
C CYS A 31 7.62 -0.27 -1.95
N GLU A 32 6.88 -0.46 -0.86
CA GLU A 32 6.65 0.57 0.15
C GLU A 32 7.94 1.02 0.82
N LEU A 33 8.77 0.09 1.26
CA LEU A 33 10.07 0.39 1.86
C LEU A 33 11.00 1.12 0.87
N ALA A 34 11.03 0.68 -0.38
CA ALA A 34 11.81 1.33 -1.44
C ALA A 34 11.32 2.76 -1.71
N LEU A 35 10.02 2.97 -1.85
CA LEU A 35 9.44 4.29 -2.10
C LEU A 35 9.59 5.22 -0.89
N ALA A 36 9.42 4.73 0.34
CA ALA A 36 9.63 5.52 1.55
C ALA A 36 11.07 6.05 1.62
N GLY A 37 12.05 5.21 1.31
CA GLY A 37 13.45 5.61 1.22
C GLY A 37 13.71 6.61 0.10
N LEU A 38 13.21 6.38 -1.10
CA LEU A 38 13.37 7.26 -2.27
C LEU A 38 12.71 8.63 -2.07
N MET A 39 11.54 8.67 -1.44
CA MET A 39 10.77 9.90 -1.20
C MET A 39 11.19 10.63 0.08
N GLY A 40 12.17 10.10 0.84
CA GLY A 40 12.70 10.74 2.04
C GLY A 40 11.71 10.80 3.21
N TYR A 41 10.75 9.87 3.29
CA TYR A 41 9.72 9.83 4.33
C TYR A 41 10.31 9.88 5.75
N ASP A 42 11.35 9.10 6.01
CA ASP A 42 12.03 9.06 7.30
C ASP A 42 12.65 10.39 7.71
N GLY A 43 13.07 11.19 6.73
CA GLY A 43 13.58 12.55 6.96
C GLY A 43 12.51 13.46 7.55
N TYR A 44 11.35 13.50 6.90
CA TYR A 44 10.20 14.29 7.36
C TYR A 44 9.63 13.76 8.68
N ALA A 45 9.55 12.43 8.84
CA ALA A 45 9.10 11.82 10.09
C ALA A 45 10.02 12.19 11.27
N ARG A 46 11.34 12.23 11.06
CA ARG A 46 12.29 12.70 12.08
C ARG A 46 12.10 14.19 12.39
N GLN A 47 11.89 15.05 11.39
CA GLN A 47 11.62 16.47 11.61
C GLN A 47 10.37 16.68 12.45
N VAL A 48 9.28 16.01 12.14
CA VAL A 48 8.04 16.03 12.94
C VAL A 48 8.30 15.58 14.37
N ASN A 49 8.99 14.45 14.55
CA ASN A 49 9.30 13.92 15.89
C ASN A 49 10.18 14.87 16.71
N ASN A 50 11.15 15.55 16.06
CA ASN A 50 11.98 16.54 16.70
C ASN A 50 11.19 17.80 17.08
N ALA A 51 10.26 18.23 16.26
CA ALA A 51 9.37 19.35 16.58
C ALA A 51 8.49 19.01 17.81
N TYR A 52 7.84 17.85 17.82
CA TYR A 52 7.09 17.41 18.99
C TYR A 52 7.97 17.37 20.28
N LYS A 53 9.19 16.86 20.18
CA LYS A 53 10.12 16.82 21.29
C LYS A 53 10.50 18.21 21.77
N LEU A 54 10.86 19.11 20.87
CA LEU A 54 11.26 20.49 21.17
C LEU A 54 10.14 21.24 21.92
N TYR A 55 8.93 21.22 21.38
CA TYR A 55 7.80 21.91 22.00
C TYR A 55 7.33 21.24 23.29
N SER A 56 7.44 19.91 23.40
CA SER A 56 7.18 19.20 24.65
C SER A 56 8.14 19.61 25.77
N GLU A 57 9.45 19.72 25.46
CA GLU A 57 10.46 20.16 26.41
C GLU A 57 10.30 21.64 26.79
N GLN A 58 9.97 22.49 25.81
CA GLN A 58 9.80 23.94 26.02
C GLN A 58 8.61 24.28 26.92
N TYR A 59 7.52 23.54 26.80
CA TYR A 59 6.27 23.79 27.54
C TYR A 59 6.09 22.83 28.74
N GLY A 60 6.96 21.82 28.88
CA GLY A 60 6.89 20.86 29.98
C GLY A 60 5.68 19.90 29.90
N VAL A 61 5.16 19.66 28.71
CA VAL A 61 4.00 18.80 28.44
C VAL A 61 4.32 17.84 27.31
N ASP A 62 4.02 16.55 27.44
CA ASP A 62 4.22 15.60 26.35
C ASP A 62 3.13 15.77 25.28
N LEU A 63 3.49 16.35 24.15
CA LEU A 63 2.57 16.54 23.01
C LEU A 63 2.27 15.26 22.21
N ARG A 64 2.94 14.14 22.54
CA ARG A 64 2.69 12.83 21.93
C ARG A 64 1.71 11.96 22.70
N MET A 65 1.09 12.53 23.74
CA MET A 65 0.07 11.84 24.51
C MET A 65 -1.13 11.47 23.64
N SER A 66 -1.82 10.40 24.01
CA SER A 66 -3.07 9.99 23.37
C SER A 66 -4.20 10.98 23.69
N MET A 67 -5.28 10.93 22.89
CA MET A 67 -6.45 11.77 23.13
C MET A 67 -7.07 11.53 24.53
N THR A 68 -7.05 10.27 24.99
CA THR A 68 -7.52 9.90 26.33
C THR A 68 -6.67 10.50 27.45
N GLU A 69 -5.35 10.54 27.25
CA GLU A 69 -4.42 11.18 28.21
C GLU A 69 -4.59 12.70 28.20
N PHE A 70 -4.80 13.30 27.04
CA PHE A 70 -5.09 14.73 26.92
C PHE A 70 -6.39 15.12 27.62
N GLU A 71 -7.45 14.33 27.49
CA GLU A 71 -8.73 14.54 28.17
C GLU A 71 -8.64 14.37 29.71
N ALA A 72 -7.69 13.55 30.17
CA ALA A 72 -7.44 13.33 31.59
C ALA A 72 -6.62 14.43 32.27
N LEU A 73 -6.01 15.35 31.48
CA LEU A 73 -5.26 16.48 32.03
C LEU A 73 -6.16 17.43 32.81
N ASP A 74 -5.59 18.04 33.84
CA ASP A 74 -6.22 19.16 34.51
C ASP A 74 -6.34 20.39 33.60
N ALA A 75 -7.15 21.35 33.97
CA ALA A 75 -7.44 22.53 33.15
C ALA A 75 -6.20 23.38 32.87
N ALA A 76 -5.23 23.43 33.77
CA ALA A 76 -3.99 24.18 33.61
C ALA A 76 -3.04 23.48 32.63
N ALA A 77 -2.81 22.17 32.79
CA ALA A 77 -1.98 21.37 31.90
C ALA A 77 -2.56 21.28 30.48
N ARG A 78 -3.90 21.19 30.37
CA ARG A 78 -4.58 21.21 29.06
C ARG A 78 -4.34 22.52 28.33
N LYS A 79 -4.48 23.66 29.02
CA LYS A 79 -4.20 24.99 28.43
C LYS A 79 -2.76 25.10 27.97
N THR A 80 -1.80 24.62 28.75
CA THR A 80 -0.38 24.60 28.38
C THR A 80 -0.14 23.72 27.15
N ALA A 81 -0.77 22.57 27.05
CA ALA A 81 -0.69 21.71 25.88
C ALA A 81 -1.28 22.34 24.61
N GLU A 82 -2.42 23.04 24.74
CA GLU A 82 -3.01 23.81 23.64
C GLU A 82 -2.09 24.96 23.17
N GLU A 83 -1.47 25.69 24.12
CA GLU A 83 -0.51 26.74 23.80
C GLU A 83 0.72 26.18 23.08
N ALA A 84 1.23 25.03 23.51
CA ALA A 84 2.36 24.36 22.87
C ALA A 84 2.01 23.87 21.45
N LEU A 85 0.83 23.27 21.25
CA LEU A 85 0.34 22.86 19.93
C LEU A 85 0.14 24.06 19.01
N ASN A 86 -0.40 25.16 19.52
CA ASN A 86 -0.58 26.40 18.76
C ASN A 86 0.77 27.01 18.34
N ALA A 87 1.77 27.00 19.23
CA ALA A 87 3.12 27.45 18.91
C ALA A 87 3.77 26.57 17.83
N MET A 88 3.67 25.24 17.96
CA MET A 88 4.14 24.31 16.93
C MET A 88 3.42 24.49 15.60
N ASN A 89 2.11 24.77 15.61
CA ASN A 89 1.32 25.04 14.41
C ASN A 89 1.64 26.41 13.76
N GLN A 90 2.39 27.27 14.40
CA GLN A 90 2.91 28.50 13.80
C GLN A 90 4.32 28.32 13.23
N ASP A 91 4.99 27.22 13.55
CA ASP A 91 6.28 26.88 13.00
C ASP A 91 6.12 26.30 11.59
N GLN A 92 6.59 27.06 10.60
CA GLN A 92 6.48 26.70 9.19
C GLN A 92 7.24 25.42 8.83
N GLU A 93 8.37 25.14 9.49
CA GLU A 93 9.13 23.92 9.26
C GLU A 93 8.40 22.70 9.81
N ALA A 94 7.86 22.78 11.02
CA ALA A 94 7.05 21.74 11.64
C ALA A 94 5.80 21.44 10.82
N LEU A 95 5.06 22.48 10.40
CA LEU A 95 3.87 22.33 9.57
C LEU A 95 4.18 21.72 8.20
N ARG A 96 5.27 22.16 7.55
CA ARG A 96 5.69 21.58 6.27
C ARG A 96 6.06 20.12 6.41
N ALA A 97 6.83 19.76 7.43
CA ALA A 97 7.21 18.38 7.68
C ALA A 97 5.98 17.50 7.98
N LEU A 98 5.05 18.01 8.80
CA LEU A 98 3.80 17.33 9.11
C LEU A 98 2.95 17.08 7.86
N GLY A 99 2.77 18.11 7.02
CA GLY A 99 2.05 18.03 5.77
C GLY A 99 2.69 17.00 4.81
N MET A 100 4.03 16.98 4.72
CA MET A 100 4.74 15.98 3.90
C MET A 100 4.56 14.56 4.44
N VAL A 101 4.67 14.34 5.74
CA VAL A 101 4.41 13.02 6.34
C VAL A 101 2.98 12.57 6.04
N GLN A 102 2.00 13.45 6.20
CA GLN A 102 0.59 13.12 5.95
C GLN A 102 0.32 12.79 4.47
N GLN A 103 0.89 13.55 3.54
CA GLN A 103 0.74 13.27 2.11
C GLN A 103 1.45 11.98 1.70
N LEU A 104 2.68 11.77 2.16
CA LEU A 104 3.46 10.60 1.83
C LEU A 104 2.89 9.32 2.44
N SER A 105 2.29 9.39 3.64
CA SER A 105 1.65 8.23 4.27
C SER A 105 0.42 7.71 3.50
N LEU A 106 -0.20 8.54 2.66
CA LEU A 106 -1.26 8.12 1.75
C LEU A 106 -0.73 7.71 0.37
N LEU A 107 0.24 8.48 -0.14
CA LEU A 107 0.76 8.27 -1.48
C LEU A 107 1.61 7.01 -1.60
N ILE A 108 2.52 6.78 -0.64
CA ILE A 108 3.45 5.65 -0.68
C ILE A 108 2.73 4.30 -0.70
N PRO A 109 1.80 3.97 0.21
CA PRO A 109 1.08 2.70 0.16
C PRO A 109 0.27 2.53 -1.12
N SER A 110 -0.41 3.59 -1.58
CA SER A 110 -1.21 3.55 -2.81
C SER A 110 -0.36 3.23 -4.04
N LEU A 111 0.78 3.90 -4.17
CA LEU A 111 1.71 3.69 -5.27
C LEU A 111 2.43 2.34 -5.17
N SER A 112 2.79 1.91 -3.96
CA SER A 112 3.41 0.62 -3.69
C SER A 112 2.52 -0.54 -4.11
N PHE A 113 1.24 -0.45 -3.77
CA PHE A 113 0.25 -1.46 -4.14
C PHE A 113 0.04 -1.53 -5.65
N LEU A 114 -0.04 -0.38 -6.32
CA LEU A 114 -0.12 -0.32 -7.78
C LEU A 114 1.12 -0.93 -8.45
N LEU A 115 2.32 -0.58 -7.98
CA LEU A 115 3.57 -1.12 -8.51
C LEU A 115 3.67 -2.63 -8.29
N ALA A 116 3.31 -3.12 -7.10
CA ALA A 116 3.28 -4.55 -6.81
C ALA A 116 2.31 -5.30 -7.74
N TYR A 117 1.12 -4.73 -7.99
CA TYR A 117 0.16 -5.29 -8.94
C TYR A 117 0.73 -5.36 -10.35
N VAL A 118 1.34 -4.28 -10.83
CA VAL A 118 1.95 -4.25 -12.16
C VAL A 118 3.07 -5.28 -12.26
N LEU A 119 3.92 -5.39 -11.25
CA LEU A 119 5.02 -6.36 -11.25
C LEU A 119 4.50 -7.80 -11.24
N MET A 120 3.61 -8.13 -10.32
CA MET A 120 3.19 -9.52 -10.06
C MET A 120 2.19 -10.04 -11.10
N GLU A 121 1.27 -9.19 -11.56
CA GLU A 121 0.15 -9.61 -12.42
C GLU A 121 0.33 -9.23 -13.89
N PHE A 122 1.29 -8.37 -14.22
CA PHE A 122 1.59 -8.00 -15.60
C PHE A 122 3.01 -8.35 -16.02
N VAL A 123 4.04 -7.84 -15.32
CA VAL A 123 5.43 -8.04 -15.74
C VAL A 123 5.84 -9.52 -15.63
N ILE A 124 5.56 -10.17 -14.50
CA ILE A 124 5.92 -11.59 -14.30
C ILE A 124 5.20 -12.51 -15.28
N PRO A 125 3.86 -12.42 -15.50
CA PRO A 125 3.19 -13.20 -16.53
C PRO A 125 3.69 -12.95 -17.94
N LEU A 126 4.13 -11.72 -18.25
CA LEU A 126 4.72 -11.38 -19.55
C LEU A 126 6.07 -12.08 -19.73
N LEU A 127 6.92 -12.10 -18.70
CA LEU A 127 8.22 -12.79 -18.71
C LEU A 127 8.08 -14.31 -18.90
N PHE A 128 7.05 -14.91 -18.32
CA PHE A 128 6.79 -16.36 -18.48
C PHE A 128 6.21 -16.74 -19.84
N LYS A 129 5.89 -15.76 -20.71
CA LYS A 129 5.33 -15.96 -22.06
C LYS A 129 4.03 -16.79 -22.13
N ASN A 130 3.51 -17.24 -20.98
CA ASN A 130 2.31 -18.08 -20.85
C ASN A 130 1.16 -17.34 -20.17
N GLY A 131 1.34 -16.07 -19.78
CA GLY A 131 0.35 -15.33 -19.00
C GLY A 131 0.08 -15.92 -17.62
N GLN A 132 0.98 -16.76 -17.09
CA GLN A 132 0.89 -17.38 -15.78
C GLN A 132 1.43 -16.46 -14.70
N THR A 133 0.71 -16.33 -13.59
CA THR A 133 1.25 -15.78 -12.35
C THR A 133 2.18 -16.81 -11.67
N LEU A 134 2.94 -16.36 -10.67
CA LEU A 134 3.83 -17.25 -9.92
C LEU A 134 3.06 -18.40 -9.25
N GLY A 135 1.92 -18.11 -8.63
CA GLY A 135 1.07 -19.13 -8.01
C GLY A 135 0.51 -20.11 -9.04
N LYS A 136 0.02 -19.64 -10.16
CA LYS A 136 -0.45 -20.54 -11.23
C LYS A 136 0.66 -21.42 -11.75
N LYS A 137 1.87 -20.90 -11.89
CA LYS A 137 3.03 -21.68 -12.29
C LYS A 137 3.41 -22.73 -11.25
N ALA A 138 3.44 -22.36 -9.96
CA ALA A 138 3.76 -23.27 -8.87
C ALA A 138 2.77 -24.44 -8.76
N PHE A 139 1.48 -24.19 -9.04
CA PHE A 139 0.43 -25.23 -8.99
C PHE A 139 0.16 -25.91 -10.35
N GLY A 140 0.98 -25.63 -11.38
CA GLY A 140 0.86 -26.25 -12.69
C GLY A 140 -0.42 -25.85 -13.46
N ILE A 141 -0.91 -24.63 -13.27
CA ILE A 141 -2.14 -24.13 -13.92
C ILE A 141 -1.74 -23.29 -15.12
N ALA A 142 -2.10 -23.72 -16.33
CA ALA A 142 -1.95 -22.92 -17.53
C ALA A 142 -3.10 -21.91 -17.70
N VAL A 143 -2.80 -20.75 -18.29
CA VAL A 143 -3.79 -19.74 -18.69
C VAL A 143 -3.81 -19.68 -20.20
N MET A 144 -4.99 -19.89 -20.79
CA MET A 144 -5.19 -19.84 -22.23
C MET A 144 -6.41 -18.97 -22.53
N HIS A 145 -6.43 -18.37 -23.72
CA HIS A 145 -7.63 -17.76 -24.26
C HIS A 145 -8.68 -18.84 -24.56
N THR A 146 -9.97 -18.50 -24.56
CA THR A 146 -11.06 -19.44 -24.89
C THR A 146 -10.88 -20.13 -26.23
N ASP A 147 -10.24 -19.45 -27.19
CA ASP A 147 -9.97 -19.96 -28.53
C ASP A 147 -8.65 -20.76 -28.63
N GLY A 148 -8.02 -21.09 -27.50
CA GLY A 148 -6.75 -21.85 -27.47
C GLY A 148 -5.50 -21.05 -27.90
N VAL A 149 -5.62 -19.74 -28.09
CA VAL A 149 -4.53 -18.86 -28.53
C VAL A 149 -3.74 -18.34 -27.31
N ARG A 150 -2.44 -18.10 -27.49
CA ARG A 150 -1.60 -17.48 -26.46
C ARG A 150 -2.04 -16.07 -26.17
N LEU A 151 -1.99 -15.68 -24.89
CA LEU A 151 -2.29 -14.32 -24.47
C LEU A 151 -1.23 -13.34 -24.98
N THR A 152 -1.69 -12.24 -25.57
CA THR A 152 -0.81 -11.14 -26.01
C THR A 152 -0.60 -10.13 -24.87
N ALA A 153 0.48 -9.32 -24.96
CA ALA A 153 0.77 -8.30 -23.95
C ALA A 153 -0.39 -7.30 -23.72
N PRO A 154 -1.10 -6.77 -24.77
CA PRO A 154 -2.27 -5.92 -24.56
C PRO A 154 -3.42 -6.62 -23.84
N MET A 155 -3.66 -7.90 -24.13
CA MET A 155 -4.70 -8.68 -23.43
C MET A 155 -4.36 -8.89 -21.94
N LEU A 156 -3.07 -9.15 -21.65
CA LEU A 156 -2.60 -9.25 -20.27
C LEU A 156 -2.75 -7.92 -19.53
N PHE A 157 -2.39 -6.81 -20.18
CA PHE A 157 -2.54 -5.46 -19.62
C PHE A 157 -4.00 -5.15 -19.30
N ALA A 158 -4.90 -5.30 -20.27
CA ALA A 158 -6.32 -5.05 -20.09
C ALA A 158 -6.90 -5.92 -18.95
N ARG A 159 -6.55 -7.19 -18.90
CA ARG A 159 -6.97 -8.11 -17.84
C ARG A 159 -6.45 -7.67 -16.46
N THR A 160 -5.18 -7.24 -16.37
CA THR A 160 -4.57 -6.88 -15.10
C THR A 160 -5.09 -5.55 -14.57
N ILE A 161 -5.07 -4.51 -15.40
CA ILE A 161 -5.44 -3.16 -14.97
C ILE A 161 -6.97 -3.00 -14.91
N LEU A 162 -7.69 -3.37 -15.95
CA LEU A 162 -9.15 -3.15 -16.02
C LEU A 162 -9.92 -4.26 -15.30
N GLY A 163 -9.48 -5.52 -15.42
CA GLY A 163 -10.17 -6.65 -14.80
C GLY A 163 -9.83 -6.81 -13.32
N LYS A 164 -8.56 -7.07 -13.01
CA LYS A 164 -8.16 -7.38 -11.64
C LYS A 164 -8.01 -6.14 -10.77
N TYR A 165 -7.18 -5.18 -11.16
CA TYR A 165 -6.91 -4.02 -10.32
C TYR A 165 -8.17 -3.18 -10.10
N ALA A 166 -8.90 -2.85 -11.16
CA ALA A 166 -10.11 -2.05 -11.05
C ALA A 166 -11.22 -2.78 -10.27
N VAL A 167 -11.48 -4.05 -10.59
CA VAL A 167 -12.60 -4.81 -9.99
C VAL A 167 -12.24 -5.35 -8.60
N GLU A 168 -11.05 -5.95 -8.44
CA GLU A 168 -10.66 -6.58 -7.16
C GLU A 168 -10.22 -5.57 -6.09
N THR A 169 -9.76 -4.37 -6.49
CA THR A 169 -9.23 -3.36 -5.56
C THR A 169 -10.14 -2.16 -5.43
N MET A 170 -10.49 -1.52 -6.56
CA MET A 170 -11.25 -0.27 -6.53
C MET A 170 -12.70 -0.45 -6.10
N VAL A 171 -13.37 -1.51 -6.55
CA VAL A 171 -14.79 -1.76 -6.20
C VAL A 171 -14.96 -2.02 -4.70
N PRO A 172 -14.18 -2.92 -4.04
CA PRO A 172 -14.26 -3.09 -2.59
C PRO A 172 -13.96 -1.82 -1.80
N VAL A 173 -12.95 -1.04 -2.20
CA VAL A 173 -12.62 0.23 -1.55
C VAL A 173 -13.76 1.23 -1.68
N TYR A 174 -14.37 1.33 -2.86
CA TYR A 174 -15.52 2.21 -3.09
C TYR A 174 -16.72 1.82 -2.24
N ILE A 175 -17.02 0.51 -2.12
CA ILE A 175 -18.11 0.00 -1.27
C ILE A 175 -17.86 0.29 0.22
N LEU A 176 -16.59 0.23 0.68
CA LEU A 176 -16.24 0.52 2.06
C LEU A 176 -16.31 2.02 2.41
N LEU A 177 -16.19 2.90 1.41
CA LEU A 177 -16.22 4.36 1.59
C LEU A 177 -17.63 4.96 1.46
N MET A 178 -18.60 4.18 0.95
CA MET A 178 -20.02 4.54 0.87
C MET A 178 -20.81 4.07 2.09
#